data_e79ded5f27561643e93584e63877a22a
#
_entry.id   e79ded5f27561643e93584e63877a22a
#
_cell.length_a   1.000
_cell.length_b   1.000
_cell.length_c   1.000
_cell.angle_alpha   90.00
_cell.angle_beta   90.00
_cell.angle_gamma   90.00
#
_symmetry.space_group_name_H-M   'P 1'
#
loop_
_entity.id
_entity.type
_entity.pdbx_description
1 polymer ?
#
loop_
_entity_poly.entity_id
_entity_poly.type
_entity_poly.pdbx_seq_one_letter_code
_entity_poly.pdbx_strand_id
1 'polypeptide(L)'
;MKLSKALLLSAGLMATASATQAKQVMCVFDLVGKSGDVYTLMKDYQLAAKSWGADIELRVNQNEAVIAEDFKAGKCDGISVTGMRGRQFNNFTGSLDAIGAIPDVNLAVKVMQGLSTPAFAKYMTSGQYEVVGVIP
;
A
#
# COMPACT_ATOMS: atom_id res chain seq x y z
N MET A 1 35.76 -51.79 -36.14
CA MET A 1 34.75 -50.69 -35.98
C MET A 1 34.51 -50.42 -34.50
N LYS A 2 35.07 -49.35 -33.94
CA LYS A 2 34.91 -48.97 -32.54
C LYS A 2 34.12 -47.69 -32.47
N LEU A 3 32.87 -47.75 -31.96
CA LEU A 3 32.04 -46.58 -31.70
C LEU A 3 32.45 -45.96 -30.40
N SER A 4 33.00 -44.77 -30.41
CA SER A 4 33.25 -43.93 -29.22
C SER A 4 31.96 -43.22 -28.83
N LYS A 5 31.47 -43.51 -27.63
CA LYS A 5 30.36 -42.78 -26.97
C LYS A 5 30.93 -41.51 -26.35
N ALA A 6 30.67 -40.37 -26.98
CA ALA A 6 30.91 -39.07 -26.37
C ALA A 6 29.73 -38.73 -25.44
N LEU A 7 30.01 -38.71 -24.12
CA LEU A 7 29.07 -38.30 -23.09
C LEU A 7 29.19 -36.77 -22.93
N LEU A 8 28.21 -36.04 -23.43
CA LEU A 8 28.08 -34.56 -23.23
C LEU A 8 27.43 -34.32 -21.86
N LEU A 9 28.24 -33.95 -20.86
CA LEU A 9 27.75 -33.40 -19.60
C LEU A 9 27.36 -31.94 -19.84
N SER A 10 26.06 -31.65 -20.00
CA SER A 10 25.55 -30.32 -19.93
C SER A 10 25.36 -29.91 -18.46
N ALA A 11 26.31 -29.17 -17.91
CA ALA A 11 26.17 -28.50 -16.62
C ALA A 11 25.21 -27.34 -16.76
N GLY A 12 23.94 -27.52 -16.34
CA GLY A 12 22.98 -26.47 -16.26
C GLY A 12 23.37 -25.49 -15.14
N LEU A 13 23.83 -24.28 -15.51
CA LEU A 13 23.95 -23.16 -14.58
C LEU A 13 22.54 -22.73 -14.20
N MET A 14 22.05 -23.14 -13.02
CA MET A 14 20.89 -22.53 -12.40
C MET A 14 21.31 -21.15 -11.85
N ALA A 15 21.08 -20.11 -12.64
CA ALA A 15 21.16 -18.74 -12.16
C ALA A 15 19.99 -18.52 -11.18
N THR A 16 20.29 -18.56 -9.89
CA THR A 16 19.36 -18.09 -8.85
C THR A 16 19.24 -16.57 -9.01
N ALA A 17 18.23 -16.13 -9.75
CA ALA A 17 17.84 -14.75 -9.79
C ALA A 17 17.35 -14.37 -8.38
N SER A 18 18.22 -13.75 -7.57
CA SER A 18 17.79 -13.04 -6.37
C SER A 18 16.86 -11.93 -6.84
N ALA A 19 15.56 -12.13 -6.67
CA ALA A 19 14.57 -11.07 -6.90
C ALA A 19 14.88 -9.97 -5.87
N THR A 20 15.61 -8.95 -6.28
CA THR A 20 15.68 -7.68 -5.54
C THR A 20 14.27 -7.12 -5.54
N GLN A 21 13.60 -7.21 -4.39
CA GLN A 21 12.27 -6.64 -4.23
C GLN A 21 12.37 -5.15 -4.50
N ALA A 22 11.66 -4.67 -5.53
CA ALA A 22 11.67 -3.27 -5.88
C ALA A 22 11.12 -2.46 -4.70
N LYS A 23 11.79 -1.35 -4.39
CA LYS A 23 11.39 -0.44 -3.33
C LYS A 23 10.02 0.15 -3.67
N GLN A 24 9.05 -0.03 -2.79
CA GLN A 24 7.70 0.49 -2.95
C GLN A 24 7.62 1.94 -2.44
N VAL A 25 7.02 2.81 -3.22
CA VAL A 25 6.86 4.23 -2.87
C VAL A 25 5.46 4.48 -2.31
N MET A 26 5.39 4.88 -1.05
CA MET A 26 4.15 5.30 -0.39
C MET A 26 4.14 6.82 -0.23
N CYS A 27 3.21 7.50 -0.90
CA CYS A 27 3.02 8.94 -0.77
C CYS A 27 2.02 9.24 0.36
N VAL A 28 2.45 10.06 1.32
CA VAL A 28 1.71 10.32 2.56
C VAL A 28 1.26 11.77 2.61
N PHE A 29 -0.03 11.99 2.77
CA PHE A 29 -0.56 13.30 3.12
C PHE A 29 -0.42 13.54 4.61
N ASP A 30 0.20 14.67 4.96
CA ASP A 30 0.22 15.16 6.33
C ASP A 30 0.35 16.69 6.31
N LEU A 31 -0.56 17.38 6.96
CA LEU A 31 -0.62 18.86 7.00
C LEU A 31 0.65 19.49 7.59
N VAL A 32 1.31 18.79 8.51
CA VAL A 32 2.54 19.24 9.17
C VAL A 32 3.79 18.66 8.50
N GLY A 33 3.61 17.82 7.47
CA GLY A 33 4.69 17.17 6.76
C GLY A 33 5.36 16.09 7.60
N LYS A 34 6.71 16.05 7.61
CA LYS A 34 7.46 15.01 8.34
C LYS A 34 7.33 15.05 9.86
N SER A 35 6.77 16.11 10.42
CA SER A 35 6.55 16.28 11.86
C SER A 35 5.12 15.91 12.29
N GLY A 36 4.28 15.48 11.34
CA GLY A 36 2.88 15.15 11.61
C GLY A 36 2.68 13.72 12.12
N ASP A 37 1.49 13.51 12.68
CA ASP A 37 1.12 12.23 13.30
C ASP A 37 0.90 11.14 12.26
N VAL A 38 0.32 11.48 11.09
CA VAL A 38 0.10 10.53 10.00
C VAL A 38 1.44 10.04 9.45
N TYR A 39 2.38 10.94 9.23
CA TYR A 39 3.72 10.56 8.78
C TYR A 39 4.44 9.68 9.81
N THR A 40 4.32 10.00 11.10
CA THR A 40 4.90 9.20 12.19
C THR A 40 4.31 7.79 12.21
N LEU A 41 3.00 7.67 12.13
CA LEU A 41 2.31 6.37 12.05
C LEU A 41 2.76 5.57 10.81
N MET A 42 2.91 6.22 9.67
CA MET A 42 3.39 5.57 8.44
C MET A 42 4.86 5.14 8.55
N LYS A 43 5.67 5.80 9.38
CA LYS A 43 7.04 5.33 9.71
C LYS A 43 7.01 4.03 10.52
N ASP A 44 6.11 3.93 11.49
CA ASP A 44 5.94 2.70 12.26
C ASP A 44 5.48 1.55 11.34
N TYR A 45 4.55 1.82 10.44
CA TYR A 45 4.16 0.87 9.40
C TYR A 45 5.33 0.47 8.50
N GLN A 46 6.13 1.43 8.04
CA GLN A 46 7.35 1.17 7.24
C GLN A 46 8.33 0.24 7.96
N LEU A 47 8.52 0.43 9.27
CA LEU A 47 9.39 -0.42 10.08
C LEU A 47 8.82 -1.84 10.23
N ALA A 48 7.52 -1.95 10.50
CA ALA A 48 6.85 -3.24 10.59
C ALA A 48 6.91 -4.00 9.26
N ALA A 49 6.72 -3.32 8.13
CA ALA A 49 6.73 -3.90 6.80
C ALA A 49 8.05 -4.61 6.44
N LYS A 50 9.17 -4.17 7.01
CA LYS A 50 10.47 -4.85 6.84
C LYS A 50 10.46 -6.29 7.35
N SER A 51 9.70 -6.58 8.40
CA SER A 51 9.56 -7.95 8.93
C SER A 51 8.87 -8.90 7.95
N TRP A 52 8.12 -8.35 7.00
CA TRP A 52 7.42 -9.08 5.92
C TRP A 52 8.21 -9.06 4.61
N GLY A 53 9.41 -8.48 4.62
CA GLY A 53 10.27 -8.36 3.44
C GLY A 53 9.93 -7.19 2.53
N ALA A 54 8.99 -6.31 2.91
CA ALA A 54 8.67 -5.12 2.11
C ALA A 54 9.64 -3.96 2.41
N ASP A 55 10.19 -3.36 1.35
CA ASP A 55 11.01 -2.14 1.45
C ASP A 55 10.18 -0.95 0.95
N ILE A 56 9.74 -0.11 1.89
CA ILE A 56 8.87 1.03 1.62
C ILE A 56 9.67 2.33 1.72
N GLU A 57 9.52 3.20 0.72
CA GLU A 57 9.95 4.60 0.76
C GLU A 57 8.76 5.50 1.06
N LEU A 58 8.85 6.35 2.10
CA LEU A 58 7.81 7.32 2.39
C LEU A 58 8.14 8.67 1.74
N ARG A 59 7.19 9.21 0.98
CA ARG A 59 7.21 10.58 0.43
C ARG A 59 6.04 11.36 1.00
N VAL A 60 6.34 12.37 1.81
CA VAL A 60 5.31 13.21 2.43
C VAL A 60 5.04 14.45 1.59
N ASN A 61 3.77 14.84 1.49
CA ASN A 61 3.34 16.11 0.89
C ASN A 61 2.18 16.70 1.72
N GLN A 62 2.15 18.02 1.82
CA GLN A 62 1.11 18.77 2.52
C GLN A 62 -0.12 19.07 1.62
N ASN A 63 -0.09 18.62 0.39
CA ASN A 63 -1.17 18.79 -0.58
C ASN A 63 -1.66 17.44 -1.11
N GLU A 64 -2.85 17.04 -0.69
CA GLU A 64 -3.48 15.80 -1.13
C GLU A 64 -3.73 15.71 -2.64
N ALA A 65 -3.99 16.84 -3.29
CA ALA A 65 -4.23 16.84 -4.73
C ALA A 65 -2.97 16.42 -5.49
N VAL A 66 -1.80 16.90 -5.06
CA VAL A 66 -0.52 16.51 -5.64
C VAL A 66 -0.28 15.01 -5.46
N ILE A 67 -0.54 14.47 -4.27
CA ILE A 67 -0.41 13.04 -3.98
C ILE A 67 -1.32 12.21 -4.89
N ALA A 68 -2.58 12.63 -5.04
CA ALA A 68 -3.54 11.92 -5.89
C ALA A 68 -3.11 11.90 -7.37
N GLU A 69 -2.58 13.01 -7.87
CA GLU A 69 -2.07 13.07 -9.25
C GLU A 69 -0.79 12.26 -9.42
N ASP A 70 0.13 12.28 -8.45
CA ASP A 70 1.35 11.47 -8.47
C ASP A 70 1.02 9.96 -8.44
N PHE A 71 -0.02 9.56 -7.72
CA PHE A 71 -0.49 8.17 -7.69
C PHE A 71 -1.09 7.76 -9.05
N LYS A 72 -1.95 8.58 -9.65
CA LYS A 72 -2.48 8.33 -11.00
C LYS A 72 -1.38 8.24 -12.05
N ALA A 73 -0.32 9.02 -11.88
CA ALA A 73 0.84 9.03 -12.76
C ALA A 73 1.82 7.86 -12.51
N GLY A 74 1.54 6.96 -11.55
CA GLY A 74 2.39 5.82 -11.22
C GLY A 74 3.70 6.20 -10.50
N LYS A 75 3.78 7.39 -9.91
CA LYS A 75 4.95 7.82 -9.13
C LYS A 75 4.92 7.31 -7.68
N CYS A 76 3.77 6.84 -7.23
CA CYS A 76 3.53 6.23 -5.94
C CYS A 76 2.86 4.88 -6.16
N ASP A 77 3.31 3.83 -5.48
CA ASP A 77 2.69 2.50 -5.48
C ASP A 77 1.49 2.45 -4.51
N GLY A 78 1.48 3.32 -3.52
CA GLY A 78 0.38 3.52 -2.58
C GLY A 78 0.31 4.95 -2.07
N ILE A 79 -0.86 5.33 -1.54
CA ILE A 79 -1.07 6.66 -0.94
C ILE A 79 -1.80 6.56 0.39
N SER A 80 -1.46 7.46 1.32
CA SER A 80 -2.24 7.76 2.51
C SER A 80 -2.84 9.14 2.34
N VAL A 81 -4.16 9.22 2.21
CA VAL A 81 -4.94 10.46 2.00
C VAL A 81 -6.24 10.38 2.80
N THR A 82 -6.97 11.49 2.93
CA THR A 82 -8.30 11.46 3.55
C THR A 82 -9.27 10.59 2.74
N GLY A 83 -10.29 10.02 3.39
CA GLY A 83 -11.31 9.25 2.71
C GLY A 83 -12.05 10.06 1.65
N MET A 84 -12.24 11.38 1.90
CA MET A 84 -12.79 12.30 0.90
C MET A 84 -11.95 12.40 -0.37
N ARG A 85 -10.64 12.43 -0.25
CA ARG A 85 -9.73 12.40 -1.40
C ARG A 85 -9.69 11.01 -2.04
N GLY A 86 -9.70 9.97 -1.22
CA GLY A 86 -9.66 8.56 -1.62
C GLY A 86 -10.86 8.13 -2.47
N ARG A 87 -12.05 8.79 -2.31
CA ARG A 87 -13.26 8.40 -3.06
C ARG A 87 -13.14 8.48 -4.59
N GLN A 88 -12.19 9.20 -5.12
CA GLN A 88 -11.92 9.18 -6.57
C GLN A 88 -11.32 7.84 -7.06
N PHE A 89 -10.77 7.06 -6.16
CA PHE A 89 -10.19 5.73 -6.41
C PHE A 89 -11.12 4.62 -5.93
N ASN A 90 -11.77 4.84 -4.79
CA ASN A 90 -12.77 3.94 -4.24
C ASN A 90 -13.85 4.75 -3.50
N ASN A 91 -15.08 4.75 -4.01
CA ASN A 91 -16.18 5.52 -3.46
C ASN A 91 -16.51 5.18 -1.99
N PHE A 92 -16.20 3.96 -1.56
CA PHE A 92 -16.47 3.53 -0.19
C PHE A 92 -15.71 4.36 0.84
N THR A 93 -14.48 4.82 0.54
CA THR A 93 -13.68 5.62 1.47
C THR A 93 -14.38 6.92 1.87
N GLY A 94 -15.06 7.58 0.91
CA GLY A 94 -15.80 8.78 1.19
C GLY A 94 -17.05 8.59 2.08
N SER A 95 -17.54 7.36 2.20
CA SER A 95 -18.64 7.03 3.10
C SER A 95 -18.22 7.07 4.57
N LEU A 96 -16.96 6.82 4.87
CA LEU A 96 -16.41 6.86 6.22
C LEU A 96 -16.27 8.30 6.73
N ASP A 97 -15.97 9.24 5.83
CA ASP A 97 -15.83 10.67 6.13
C ASP A 97 -17.14 11.44 6.00
N ALA A 98 -18.26 10.76 5.73
CA ALA A 98 -19.56 11.43 5.63
C ALA A 98 -19.96 12.03 6.97
N ILE A 99 -20.47 13.28 6.94
CA ILE A 99 -20.89 14.02 8.14
C ILE A 99 -21.91 13.19 8.94
N GLY A 100 -21.59 12.91 10.20
CA GLY A 100 -22.45 12.15 11.10
C GLY A 100 -22.41 10.62 10.91
N ALA A 101 -21.62 10.09 9.96
CA ALA A 101 -21.47 8.65 9.77
C ALA A 101 -20.80 7.99 10.95
N ILE A 102 -19.77 8.63 11.51
CA ILE A 102 -19.02 8.15 12.69
C ILE A 102 -19.04 9.26 13.75
N PRO A 103 -20.04 9.26 14.65
CA PRO A 103 -20.24 10.34 15.61
C PRO A 103 -19.27 10.34 16.79
N ASP A 104 -18.62 9.22 17.08
CA ASP A 104 -17.70 9.08 18.22
C ASP A 104 -16.59 8.06 17.97
N VAL A 105 -15.55 8.13 18.82
CA VAL A 105 -14.35 7.27 18.74
C VAL A 105 -14.66 5.79 18.96
N ASN A 106 -15.63 5.45 19.80
CA ASN A 106 -15.96 4.04 20.06
C ASN A 106 -16.58 3.40 18.83
N LEU A 107 -17.43 4.14 18.12
CA LEU A 107 -17.96 3.67 16.84
C LEU A 107 -16.87 3.60 15.79
N ALA A 108 -15.93 4.57 15.75
CA ALA A 108 -14.79 4.54 14.85
C ALA A 108 -13.98 3.24 15.01
N VAL A 109 -13.61 2.88 16.25
CA VAL A 109 -12.88 1.64 16.53
C VAL A 109 -13.65 0.40 16.05
N LYS A 110 -14.95 0.32 16.30
CA LYS A 110 -15.79 -0.81 15.83
C LYS A 110 -15.85 -0.89 14.31
N VAL A 111 -15.97 0.25 13.64
CA VAL A 111 -15.97 0.33 12.17
C VAL A 111 -14.62 -0.18 11.64
N MET A 112 -13.49 0.31 12.17
CA MET A 112 -12.15 -0.13 11.76
C MET A 112 -11.95 -1.64 11.94
N GLN A 113 -12.40 -2.19 13.08
CA GLN A 113 -12.37 -3.62 13.33
C GLN A 113 -13.22 -4.39 12.31
N GLY A 114 -14.42 -3.87 11.98
CA GLY A 114 -15.29 -4.44 10.96
C GLY A 114 -14.66 -4.47 9.58
N LEU A 115 -14.01 -3.36 9.18
CA LEU A 115 -13.35 -3.21 7.88
C LEU A 115 -12.23 -4.24 7.65
N SER A 116 -11.60 -4.71 8.73
CA SER A 116 -10.56 -5.74 8.67
C SER A 116 -11.11 -7.16 8.48
N THR A 117 -12.43 -7.32 8.39
CA THR A 117 -13.04 -8.65 8.20
C THR A 117 -13.25 -8.99 6.72
N PRO A 118 -13.25 -10.29 6.34
CA PRO A 118 -13.50 -10.71 4.97
C PRO A 118 -14.84 -10.23 4.39
N ALA A 119 -15.84 -9.97 5.24
CA ALA A 119 -17.15 -9.47 4.82
C ALA A 119 -17.09 -8.13 4.10
N PHE A 120 -16.10 -7.29 4.44
CA PHE A 120 -15.89 -5.98 3.84
C PHE A 120 -14.92 -5.96 2.65
N ALA A 121 -14.21 -7.05 2.38
CA ALA A 121 -13.23 -7.13 1.29
C ALA A 121 -13.78 -6.65 -0.07
N LYS A 122 -15.05 -6.94 -0.37
CA LYS A 122 -15.73 -6.51 -1.60
C LYS A 122 -15.86 -4.98 -1.76
N TYR A 123 -15.80 -4.21 -0.66
CA TYR A 123 -15.85 -2.75 -0.69
C TYR A 123 -14.44 -2.13 -0.79
N MET A 124 -13.42 -2.90 -0.45
CA MET A 124 -12.03 -2.43 -0.45
C MET A 124 -11.42 -2.38 -1.85
N THR A 125 -11.95 -3.13 -2.82
CA THR A 125 -11.44 -3.17 -4.19
C THR A 125 -12.36 -2.39 -5.13
N SER A 126 -11.79 -1.53 -5.98
CA SER A 126 -12.49 -0.77 -7.01
C SER A 126 -11.62 -0.64 -8.26
N GLY A 127 -11.95 -1.38 -9.32
CA GLY A 127 -11.13 -1.45 -10.53
C GLY A 127 -9.71 -1.96 -10.22
N GLN A 128 -8.72 -1.11 -10.46
CA GLN A 128 -7.30 -1.41 -10.20
C GLN A 128 -6.82 -0.96 -8.82
N TYR A 129 -7.68 -0.34 -8.02
CA TYR A 129 -7.32 0.23 -6.72
C TYR A 129 -7.85 -0.62 -5.58
N GLU A 130 -7.05 -0.72 -4.53
CA GLU A 130 -7.39 -1.44 -3.31
C GLU A 130 -7.13 -0.56 -2.07
N VAL A 131 -8.10 -0.55 -1.15
CA VAL A 131 -7.95 0.07 0.17
C VAL A 131 -7.35 -0.97 1.10
N VAL A 132 -6.08 -0.77 1.47
CA VAL A 132 -5.33 -1.72 2.30
C VAL A 132 -5.42 -1.42 3.80
N GLY A 133 -5.94 -0.26 4.16
CA GLY A 133 -6.13 0.13 5.56
C GLY A 133 -6.85 1.48 5.69
N VAL A 134 -7.39 1.71 6.86
CA VAL A 134 -8.03 2.99 7.24
C VAL A 134 -7.47 3.42 8.59
N ILE A 135 -7.14 4.69 8.71
CA ILE A 135 -6.64 5.32 9.93
C ILE A 135 -7.76 6.21 10.46
N PRO A 136 -8.15 6.11 11.74
CA PRO A 136 -9.20 6.93 12.35
C PRO A 136 -8.79 8.40 12.54
#